data_b99e266da76b3e958d928a5e1b0b4b0a
#
_entry.id   b99e266da76b3e958d928a5e1b0b4b0a
#
_cell.length_a   1.000
_cell.length_b   1.000
_cell.length_c   1.000
_cell.angle_alpha   90.00
_cell.angle_beta   90.00
_cell.angle_gamma   90.00
#
_symmetry.space_group_name_H-M   'P 1'
#
loop_
_entity.id
_entity.type
_entity.pdbx_description
1 polymer ?
#
loop_
_entity_poly.entity_id
_entity_poly.type
_entity_poly.pdbx_seq_one_letter_code
_entity_poly.pdbx_strand_id
1 'polypeptide(L)'
;AKYNSIPESNFGVAVFDTLYLNDEKAIPQPRLALSYKLVNETTWEFPLRKGVVFHNGTPLTAKDVKFSFDRALDPQTKTFFFPFISTIKEVKIIDDFTIQIITNGPDPLLLKRLSFSLFVFPADLFKEKGAEAFFRNPVGSGPFKFVSWTRNDRMVLEANEAYWDGAPKVKRVIFRPVPEVATKI
;
A
#
# COMPACT_ATOMS: atom_id res chain seq x y z
N ALA A 1 5.91 14.40 -0.41
CA ALA A 1 7.13 13.63 -0.59
C ALA A 1 6.95 12.73 -1.82
N LYS A 2 7.88 12.82 -2.77
CA LYS A 2 7.91 11.91 -3.92
C LYS A 2 8.64 10.66 -3.44
N TYR A 3 7.94 9.56 -3.25
CA TYR A 3 8.55 8.26 -2.98
C TYR A 3 9.18 7.75 -4.29
N ASN A 4 10.48 7.93 -4.44
CA ASN A 4 11.20 7.67 -5.69
C ASN A 4 12.42 6.73 -5.50
N SER A 5 12.51 5.99 -4.39
CA SER A 5 13.67 5.13 -4.13
C SER A 5 13.31 3.81 -3.44
N ILE A 6 14.18 2.81 -3.59
CA ILE A 6 14.04 1.49 -2.92
C ILE A 6 13.91 1.60 -1.38
N PRO A 7 14.64 2.49 -0.68
CA PRO A 7 14.44 2.69 0.76
C PRO A 7 13.03 3.18 1.12
N GLU A 8 12.42 4.00 0.27
CA GLU A 8 11.05 4.50 0.46
C GLU A 8 10.01 3.39 0.25
N SER A 9 10.25 2.46 -0.67
CA SER A 9 9.41 1.28 -0.86
C SER A 9 9.46 0.35 0.35
N ASN A 10 10.64 0.13 0.95
CA ASN A 10 10.80 -0.69 2.16
C ASN A 10 10.06 -0.09 3.36
N PHE A 11 10.10 1.23 3.54
CA PHE A 11 9.27 1.92 4.51
C PHE A 11 7.78 1.73 4.22
N GLY A 12 7.38 1.86 2.95
CA GLY A 12 6.00 1.72 2.52
C GLY A 12 5.40 0.38 2.92
N VAL A 13 6.06 -0.74 2.61
CA VAL A 13 5.57 -2.10 2.96
C VAL A 13 5.62 -2.39 4.46
N ALA A 14 6.41 -1.65 5.24
CA ALA A 14 6.42 -1.76 6.69
C ALA A 14 5.18 -1.10 7.34
N VAL A 15 4.69 0.00 6.78
CA VAL A 15 3.60 0.80 7.36
C VAL A 15 2.25 0.53 6.72
N PHE A 16 2.22 0.20 5.42
CA PHE A 16 1.00 0.03 4.64
C PHE A 16 0.89 -1.37 4.07
N ASP A 17 -0.33 -1.85 3.91
CA ASP A 17 -0.61 -3.06 3.14
C ASP A 17 -0.95 -2.73 1.68
N THR A 18 -0.86 -3.78 0.86
CA THR A 18 -1.18 -3.80 -0.57
C THR A 18 -2.22 -4.88 -0.85
N LEU A 19 -2.82 -4.90 -2.05
CA LEU A 19 -3.72 -6.00 -2.43
C LEU A 19 -2.96 -7.32 -2.60
N TYR A 20 -1.81 -7.26 -3.25
CA TYR A 20 -0.87 -8.36 -3.47
C TYR A 20 0.54 -7.90 -3.16
N LEU A 21 1.41 -8.82 -2.75
CA LEU A 21 2.84 -8.55 -2.55
C LEU A 21 3.63 -9.72 -3.14
N ASN A 22 4.77 -9.43 -3.77
CA ASN A 22 5.64 -10.48 -4.29
C ASN A 22 6.34 -11.22 -3.14
N ASP A 23 6.41 -12.55 -3.27
CA ASP A 23 7.30 -13.37 -2.45
C ASP A 23 8.76 -13.26 -2.93
N GLU A 24 9.66 -14.03 -2.29
CA GLU A 24 11.10 -14.08 -2.62
C GLU A 24 11.38 -14.54 -4.06
N LYS A 25 10.44 -15.28 -4.68
CA LYS A 25 10.51 -15.74 -6.07
C LYS A 25 9.84 -14.78 -7.04
N ALA A 26 9.47 -13.58 -6.57
CA ALA A 26 8.73 -12.58 -7.31
C ALA A 26 7.36 -13.07 -7.81
N ILE A 27 6.71 -13.98 -7.09
CA ILE A 27 5.36 -14.47 -7.37
C ILE A 27 4.37 -13.66 -6.53
N PRO A 28 3.31 -13.06 -7.14
CA PRO A 28 2.28 -12.32 -6.42
C PRO A 28 1.55 -13.20 -5.40
N GLN A 29 1.62 -12.82 -4.13
CA GLN A 29 0.91 -13.47 -3.03
C GLN A 29 -0.25 -12.58 -2.56
N PRO A 30 -1.42 -13.15 -2.23
CA PRO A 30 -2.55 -12.44 -1.66
C PRO A 30 -2.19 -11.74 -0.35
N ARG A 31 -2.65 -10.49 -0.18
CA ARG A 31 -2.52 -9.72 1.07
C ARG A 31 -3.91 -9.23 1.50
N LEU A 32 -4.26 -7.98 1.20
CA LEU A 32 -5.60 -7.45 1.46
C LEU A 32 -6.66 -8.09 0.55
N ALA A 33 -6.32 -8.43 -0.70
CA ALA A 33 -7.16 -9.27 -1.54
C ALA A 33 -6.90 -10.74 -1.20
N LEU A 34 -7.98 -11.52 -1.01
CA LEU A 34 -7.90 -12.94 -0.66
C LEU A 34 -7.67 -13.83 -1.89
N SER A 35 -8.26 -13.44 -3.02
CA SER A 35 -8.23 -14.14 -4.29
C SER A 35 -8.63 -13.18 -5.40
N TYR A 36 -8.81 -13.70 -6.61
CA TYR A 36 -9.44 -12.96 -7.71
C TYR A 36 -10.34 -13.87 -8.52
N LYS A 37 -11.29 -13.25 -9.23
CA LYS A 37 -12.13 -13.88 -10.24
C LYS A 37 -12.14 -13.00 -11.49
N LEU A 38 -11.85 -13.59 -12.64
CA LEU A 38 -12.03 -12.91 -13.92
C LEU A 38 -13.50 -12.96 -14.30
N VAL A 39 -14.19 -11.81 -14.24
CA VAL A 39 -15.63 -11.68 -14.58
C VAL A 39 -15.83 -11.70 -16.09
N ASN A 40 -14.93 -11.00 -16.80
CA ASN A 40 -14.78 -11.01 -18.25
C ASN A 40 -13.33 -10.60 -18.58
N GLU A 41 -12.99 -10.51 -19.87
CA GLU A 41 -11.61 -10.25 -20.34
C GLU A 41 -10.94 -8.99 -19.75
N THR A 42 -11.72 -8.03 -19.26
CA THR A 42 -11.21 -6.74 -18.75
C THR A 42 -11.65 -6.44 -17.32
N THR A 43 -12.43 -7.31 -16.67
CA THR A 43 -12.98 -7.06 -15.33
C THR A 43 -12.57 -8.14 -14.35
N TRP A 44 -11.81 -7.72 -13.35
CA TRP A 44 -11.30 -8.57 -12.29
C TRP A 44 -11.99 -8.23 -10.97
N GLU A 45 -12.54 -9.23 -10.30
CA GLU A 45 -13.19 -9.08 -8.99
C GLU A 45 -12.28 -9.62 -7.88
N PHE A 46 -12.15 -8.83 -6.81
CA PHE A 46 -11.30 -9.13 -5.68
C PHE A 46 -12.09 -9.06 -4.38
N PRO A 47 -12.33 -10.20 -3.70
CA PRO A 47 -12.79 -10.19 -2.32
C PRO A 47 -11.66 -9.72 -1.41
N LEU A 48 -11.98 -8.80 -0.49
CA LEU A 48 -11.04 -8.22 0.46
C LEU A 48 -11.10 -8.92 1.81
N ARG A 49 -9.98 -8.91 2.52
CA ARG A 49 -9.87 -9.43 3.89
C ARG A 49 -10.68 -8.57 4.84
N LYS A 50 -11.59 -9.22 5.59
CA LYS A 50 -12.38 -8.59 6.65
C LYS A 50 -11.59 -8.50 7.95
N GLY A 51 -11.93 -7.54 8.80
CA GLY A 51 -11.31 -7.38 10.12
C GLY A 51 -9.95 -6.72 10.12
N VAL A 52 -9.44 -6.28 8.98
CA VAL A 52 -8.23 -5.44 8.92
C VAL A 52 -8.55 -4.05 9.44
N VAL A 53 -7.70 -3.53 10.32
CA VAL A 53 -7.83 -2.18 10.87
C VAL A 53 -6.56 -1.38 10.60
N PHE A 54 -6.72 -0.09 10.40
CA PHE A 54 -5.60 0.85 10.38
C PHE A 54 -5.01 1.06 11.77
N HIS A 55 -3.81 1.60 11.85
CA HIS A 55 -3.09 1.84 13.11
C HIS A 55 -3.84 2.74 14.11
N ASN A 56 -4.79 3.54 13.63
CA ASN A 56 -5.69 4.37 14.43
C ASN A 56 -6.97 3.64 14.87
N GLY A 57 -7.13 2.34 14.54
CA GLY A 57 -8.27 1.52 14.90
C GLY A 57 -9.45 1.59 13.94
N THR A 58 -9.43 2.43 12.90
CA THR A 58 -10.52 2.47 11.91
C THR A 58 -10.48 1.25 10.99
N PRO A 59 -11.64 0.66 10.61
CA PRO A 59 -11.69 -0.49 9.72
C PRO A 59 -11.24 -0.12 8.29
N LEU A 60 -10.52 -1.05 7.65
CA LEU A 60 -10.16 -0.95 6.24
C LEU A 60 -11.27 -1.59 5.40
N THR A 61 -11.75 -0.87 4.39
CA THR A 61 -12.83 -1.29 3.49
C THR A 61 -12.49 -1.05 2.02
N ALA A 62 -13.38 -1.48 1.14
CA ALA A 62 -13.31 -1.22 -0.30
C ALA A 62 -13.22 0.28 -0.64
N LYS A 63 -13.78 1.16 0.20
CA LYS A 63 -13.67 2.62 0.06
C LYS A 63 -12.21 3.09 0.10
N ASP A 64 -11.40 2.54 1.00
CA ASP A 64 -10.00 2.91 1.17
C ASP A 64 -9.15 2.41 0.01
N VAL A 65 -9.45 1.21 -0.46
CA VAL A 65 -8.82 0.64 -1.66
C VAL A 65 -9.13 1.49 -2.88
N LYS A 66 -10.42 1.76 -3.16
CA LYS A 66 -10.82 2.61 -4.29
C LYS A 66 -10.17 3.98 -4.23
N PHE A 67 -10.20 4.65 -3.07
CA PHE A 67 -9.55 5.95 -2.89
C PHE A 67 -8.05 5.91 -3.24
N SER A 68 -7.35 4.87 -2.81
CA SER A 68 -5.91 4.73 -3.05
C SER A 68 -5.59 4.53 -4.53
N PHE A 69 -6.43 3.76 -5.24
CA PHE A 69 -6.31 3.58 -6.68
C PHE A 69 -6.66 4.84 -7.45
N ASP A 70 -7.81 5.48 -7.15
CA ASP A 70 -8.24 6.72 -7.82
C ASP A 70 -7.14 7.79 -7.70
N ARG A 71 -6.56 7.92 -6.49
CA ARG A 71 -5.44 8.83 -6.24
C ARG A 71 -4.21 8.48 -7.06
N ALA A 72 -3.87 7.20 -7.19
CA ALA A 72 -2.69 6.75 -7.91
C ALA A 72 -2.88 6.86 -9.44
N LEU A 73 -4.10 6.74 -9.93
CA LEU A 73 -4.49 6.91 -11.33
C LEU A 73 -4.60 8.38 -11.74
N ASP A 74 -4.76 9.31 -10.79
CA ASP A 74 -4.80 10.74 -11.08
C ASP A 74 -3.42 11.24 -11.58
N PRO A 75 -3.32 11.72 -12.83
CA PRO A 75 -2.06 12.23 -13.39
C PRO A 75 -1.46 13.39 -12.59
N GLN A 76 -2.30 14.17 -11.88
CA GLN A 76 -1.84 15.30 -11.07
C GLN A 76 -1.08 14.84 -9.82
N THR A 77 -1.35 13.65 -9.34
CA THR A 77 -0.63 13.05 -8.20
C THR A 77 0.83 12.73 -8.54
N LYS A 78 1.16 12.50 -9.82
CA LYS A 78 2.52 12.19 -10.31
C LYS A 78 3.18 11.06 -9.51
N THR A 79 2.40 10.02 -9.19
CA THR A 79 2.94 8.88 -8.46
C THR A 79 3.92 8.08 -9.31
N PHE A 80 4.97 7.56 -8.68
CA PHE A 80 5.91 6.64 -9.33
C PHE A 80 5.21 5.37 -9.85
N PHE A 81 4.09 4.98 -9.25
CA PHE A 81 3.37 3.74 -9.59
C PHE A 81 2.46 3.89 -10.81
N PHE A 82 2.19 5.10 -11.30
CA PHE A 82 1.28 5.33 -12.42
C PHE A 82 1.60 4.47 -13.66
N PRO A 83 2.85 4.33 -14.13
CA PRO A 83 3.15 3.50 -15.30
C PRO A 83 2.76 2.01 -15.11
N PHE A 84 2.83 1.51 -13.88
CA PHE A 84 2.48 0.11 -13.57
C PHE A 84 0.98 -0.15 -13.53
N ILE A 85 0.16 0.86 -13.29
CA ILE A 85 -1.30 0.74 -13.14
C ILE A 85 -2.07 1.46 -14.26
N SER A 86 -1.39 2.05 -15.24
CA SER A 86 -1.99 2.81 -16.34
C SER A 86 -2.93 1.99 -17.24
N THR A 87 -2.86 0.66 -17.18
CA THR A 87 -3.82 -0.24 -17.82
C THR A 87 -5.17 -0.28 -17.12
N ILE A 88 -5.23 0.16 -15.86
CA ILE A 88 -6.48 0.23 -15.09
C ILE A 88 -7.28 1.44 -15.54
N LYS A 89 -8.53 1.19 -15.92
CA LYS A 89 -9.51 2.22 -16.30
C LYS A 89 -10.20 2.80 -15.08
N GLU A 90 -10.68 1.92 -14.19
CA GLU A 90 -11.40 2.30 -12.98
C GLU A 90 -11.43 1.18 -11.96
N VAL A 91 -11.71 1.54 -10.70
CA VAL A 91 -12.01 0.61 -9.61
C VAL A 91 -13.44 0.86 -9.14
N LYS A 92 -14.27 -0.18 -9.10
CA LYS A 92 -15.64 -0.15 -8.60
C LYS A 92 -15.76 -0.83 -7.25
N ILE A 93 -16.53 -0.24 -6.35
CA ILE A 93 -16.95 -0.88 -5.12
C ILE A 93 -18.22 -1.68 -5.41
N ILE A 94 -18.22 -2.96 -5.09
CA ILE A 94 -19.39 -3.84 -5.19
C ILE A 94 -20.10 -3.90 -3.84
N ASP A 95 -19.32 -4.08 -2.76
CA ASP A 95 -19.74 -3.98 -1.36
C ASP A 95 -18.51 -3.54 -0.51
N ASP A 96 -18.68 -3.49 0.82
CA ASP A 96 -17.64 -3.04 1.73
C ASP A 96 -16.33 -3.85 1.66
N PHE A 97 -16.40 -5.09 1.16
CA PHE A 97 -15.27 -6.02 1.08
C PHE A 97 -15.09 -6.67 -0.29
N THR A 98 -15.66 -6.07 -1.33
CA THR A 98 -15.50 -6.55 -2.71
C THR A 98 -15.31 -5.37 -3.65
N ILE A 99 -14.23 -5.43 -4.44
CA ILE A 99 -13.97 -4.47 -5.51
C ILE A 99 -13.89 -5.15 -6.86
N GLN A 100 -14.16 -4.38 -7.92
CA GLN A 100 -13.81 -4.77 -9.28
C GLN A 100 -12.79 -3.78 -9.85
N ILE A 101 -11.72 -4.29 -10.44
CA ILE A 101 -10.76 -3.53 -11.22
C ILE A 101 -11.06 -3.78 -12.69
N ILE A 102 -11.33 -2.70 -13.42
CA ILE A 102 -11.60 -2.72 -14.85
C ILE A 102 -10.40 -2.16 -15.60
N THR A 103 -9.91 -2.88 -16.59
CA THR A 103 -8.76 -2.51 -17.41
C THR A 103 -9.20 -1.99 -18.78
N ASN A 104 -8.34 -1.21 -19.46
CA ASN A 104 -8.61 -0.66 -20.80
C ASN A 104 -8.64 -1.72 -21.91
N GLY A 105 -8.10 -2.91 -21.64
CA GLY A 105 -8.06 -4.12 -22.48
C GLY A 105 -7.67 -5.30 -21.63
N PRO A 106 -7.60 -6.53 -22.18
CA PRO A 106 -7.11 -7.68 -21.44
C PRO A 106 -5.71 -7.44 -20.86
N ASP A 107 -5.52 -7.66 -19.56
CA ASP A 107 -4.23 -7.47 -18.88
C ASP A 107 -3.84 -8.72 -18.08
N PRO A 108 -3.18 -9.70 -18.71
CA PRO A 108 -2.75 -10.93 -18.02
C PRO A 108 -1.69 -10.68 -16.95
N LEU A 109 -1.08 -9.49 -16.92
CA LEU A 109 -0.05 -9.11 -15.95
C LEU A 109 -0.63 -8.29 -14.77
N LEU A 110 -1.96 -8.12 -14.68
CA LEU A 110 -2.57 -7.26 -13.66
C LEU A 110 -2.11 -7.62 -12.25
N LEU A 111 -2.13 -8.90 -11.85
CA LEU A 111 -1.68 -9.32 -10.51
C LEU A 111 -0.21 -8.95 -10.24
N LYS A 112 0.65 -9.11 -11.25
CA LYS A 112 2.05 -8.72 -11.15
C LYS A 112 2.20 -7.21 -10.94
N ARG A 113 1.39 -6.41 -11.63
CA ARG A 113 1.37 -4.95 -11.47
C ARG A 113 0.87 -4.54 -10.09
N LEU A 114 -0.19 -5.19 -9.58
CA LEU A 114 -0.74 -4.92 -8.25
C LEU A 114 0.23 -5.27 -7.11
N SER A 115 1.20 -6.16 -7.33
CA SER A 115 2.21 -6.54 -6.34
C SER A 115 3.38 -5.56 -6.24
N PHE A 116 3.44 -4.52 -7.07
CA PHE A 116 4.45 -3.46 -7.03
C PHE A 116 4.05 -2.30 -6.10
N SER A 117 3.65 -2.63 -4.87
CA SER A 117 3.55 -1.65 -3.78
C SER A 117 2.55 -0.50 -3.99
N LEU A 118 1.37 -0.77 -4.56
CA LEU A 118 0.27 0.19 -4.47
C LEU A 118 -0.35 0.11 -3.08
N PHE A 119 0.05 1.02 -2.21
CA PHE A 119 -0.35 1.07 -0.81
C PHE A 119 -1.79 1.55 -0.64
N VAL A 120 -2.50 0.93 0.33
CA VAL A 120 -3.85 1.35 0.73
C VAL A 120 -3.77 2.33 1.88
N PHE A 121 -4.43 3.48 1.71
CA PHE A 121 -4.48 4.59 2.66
C PHE A 121 -5.87 4.73 3.27
N PRO A 122 -5.99 5.14 4.55
CA PRO A 122 -7.28 5.47 5.17
C PRO A 122 -7.87 6.71 4.49
N ALA A 123 -8.90 6.53 3.68
CA ALA A 123 -9.45 7.53 2.77
C ALA A 123 -9.89 8.81 3.50
N ASP A 124 -10.64 8.67 4.59
CA ASP A 124 -11.18 9.82 5.33
C ASP A 124 -10.08 10.60 6.02
N LEU A 125 -9.17 9.91 6.72
CA LEU A 125 -8.04 10.55 7.40
C LEU A 125 -7.11 11.25 6.41
N PHE A 126 -6.88 10.62 5.24
CA PHE A 126 -6.05 11.20 4.20
C PHE A 126 -6.65 12.49 3.63
N LYS A 127 -7.99 12.49 3.39
CA LYS A 127 -8.71 13.68 2.91
C LYS A 127 -8.73 14.79 3.96
N GLU A 128 -8.95 14.45 5.24
CA GLU A 128 -8.94 15.38 6.34
C GLU A 128 -7.59 16.09 6.51
N LYS A 129 -6.49 15.34 6.54
CA LYS A 129 -5.16 15.88 6.78
C LYS A 129 -4.50 16.51 5.55
N GLY A 130 -4.88 16.07 4.36
CA GLY A 130 -4.16 16.34 3.12
C GLY A 130 -2.84 15.58 3.02
N ALA A 131 -2.32 15.46 1.80
CA ALA A 131 -1.18 14.60 1.49
C ALA A 131 0.09 14.94 2.28
N GLU A 132 0.42 16.22 2.44
CA GLU A 132 1.65 16.65 3.11
C GLU A 132 1.65 16.27 4.59
N ALA A 133 0.58 16.59 5.32
CA ALA A 133 0.47 16.29 6.74
C ALA A 133 0.32 14.79 6.98
N PHE A 134 -0.40 14.07 6.09
CA PHE A 134 -0.54 12.63 6.17
C PHE A 134 0.82 11.92 6.05
N PHE A 135 1.65 12.29 5.07
CA PHE A 135 2.96 11.64 4.89
C PHE A 135 4.03 12.07 5.91
N ARG A 136 3.80 13.13 6.68
CA ARG A 136 4.63 13.46 7.85
C ARG A 136 4.33 12.55 9.05
N ASN A 137 3.10 12.10 9.18
CA ASN A 137 2.61 11.26 10.27
C ASN A 137 1.71 10.15 9.70
N PRO A 138 2.27 9.18 8.96
CA PRO A 138 1.50 8.20 8.21
C PRO A 138 0.78 7.22 9.12
N VAL A 139 -0.45 6.90 8.76
CA VAL A 139 -1.29 5.87 9.38
C VAL A 139 -1.58 4.83 8.31
N GLY A 140 -1.11 3.61 8.50
CA GLY A 140 -1.35 2.47 7.61
C GLY A 140 -2.03 1.33 8.35
N SER A 141 -2.07 0.17 7.71
CA SER A 141 -2.57 -1.10 8.26
C SER A 141 -1.47 -2.15 8.42
N GLY A 142 -0.23 -1.81 8.06
CA GLY A 142 0.89 -2.72 7.98
C GLY A 142 1.46 -3.20 9.31
N PRO A 143 2.52 -4.03 9.25
CA PRO A 143 3.11 -4.67 10.43
C PRO A 143 3.79 -3.70 11.40
N PHE A 144 4.12 -2.48 10.98
CA PHE A 144 4.76 -1.50 11.85
C PHE A 144 4.03 -0.16 11.81
N LYS A 145 3.95 0.49 12.98
CA LYS A 145 3.39 1.83 13.19
C LYS A 145 4.50 2.88 13.14
N PHE A 146 4.21 4.01 12.54
CA PHE A 146 5.10 5.16 12.55
C PHE A 146 5.18 5.78 13.95
N VAL A 147 6.41 6.07 14.41
CA VAL A 147 6.66 6.74 15.70
C VAL A 147 7.20 8.15 15.47
N SER A 148 8.30 8.26 14.73
CA SER A 148 8.94 9.55 14.50
C SER A 148 9.83 9.57 13.27
N TRP A 149 10.04 10.76 12.72
CA TRP A 149 11.00 11.00 11.66
C TRP A 149 11.80 12.27 11.93
N THR A 150 13.12 12.12 12.02
CA THR A 150 14.08 13.23 12.08
C THR A 150 14.80 13.27 10.73
N ARG A 151 14.61 14.38 10.00
CA ARG A 151 15.19 14.54 8.66
C ARG A 151 16.71 14.36 8.70
N ASN A 152 17.26 13.59 7.75
CA ASN A 152 18.68 13.26 7.60
C ASN A 152 19.30 12.48 8.79
N ASP A 153 18.50 12.04 9.76
CA ASP A 153 18.98 11.24 10.89
C ASP A 153 18.33 9.85 10.87
N ARG A 154 17.05 9.78 11.23
CA ARG A 154 16.39 8.48 11.39
C ARG A 154 14.87 8.56 11.28
N MET A 155 14.30 7.43 10.92
CA MET A 155 12.87 7.15 11.04
C MET A 155 12.70 5.96 11.97
N VAL A 156 11.78 6.06 12.91
CA VAL A 156 11.50 5.05 13.92
C VAL A 156 10.11 4.49 13.71
N LEU A 157 10.01 3.17 13.66
CA LEU A 157 8.76 2.42 13.64
C LEU A 157 8.71 1.48 14.84
N GLU A 158 7.51 1.19 15.33
CA GLU A 158 7.23 0.18 16.34
C GLU A 158 6.31 -0.93 15.80
N ALA A 159 6.40 -2.12 16.38
CA ALA A 159 5.57 -3.26 15.97
C ALA A 159 4.08 -2.95 16.16
N ASN A 160 3.27 -3.33 15.17
CA ASN A 160 1.83 -3.38 15.30
C ASN A 160 1.44 -4.73 15.92
N GLU A 161 1.25 -4.77 17.23
CA GLU A 161 0.91 -6.00 17.97
C GLU A 161 -0.44 -6.61 17.52
N ALA A 162 -1.33 -5.77 16.94
CA ALA A 162 -2.62 -6.18 16.41
C ALA A 162 -2.62 -6.40 14.88
N TYR A 163 -1.44 -6.65 14.30
CA TYR A 163 -1.33 -6.87 12.86
C TYR A 163 -2.12 -8.12 12.44
N TRP A 164 -2.95 -8.00 11.41
CA TRP A 164 -3.86 -9.06 10.96
C TRP A 164 -3.15 -10.35 10.51
N ASP A 165 -1.90 -10.27 10.07
CA ASP A 165 -1.06 -11.40 9.63
C ASP A 165 -0.07 -11.86 10.72
N GLY A 166 -0.33 -11.48 11.98
CA GLY A 166 0.50 -11.80 13.13
C GLY A 166 1.48 -10.69 13.52
N ALA A 167 1.67 -10.51 14.81
CA ALA A 167 2.56 -9.48 15.33
C ALA A 167 4.01 -9.71 14.89
N PRO A 168 4.74 -8.65 14.47
CA PRO A 168 6.16 -8.77 14.14
C PRO A 168 6.99 -9.25 15.34
N LYS A 169 7.97 -10.13 15.09
CA LYS A 169 8.93 -10.58 16.13
C LYS A 169 9.85 -9.45 16.60
N VAL A 170 10.16 -8.52 15.68
CA VAL A 170 10.98 -7.33 15.96
C VAL A 170 10.10 -6.23 16.51
N LYS A 171 10.41 -5.70 17.69
CA LYS A 171 9.57 -4.68 18.37
C LYS A 171 9.76 -3.27 17.82
N ARG A 172 10.93 -2.97 17.25
CA ARG A 172 11.26 -1.64 16.72
C ARG A 172 12.17 -1.75 15.51
N VAL A 173 11.91 -0.92 14.49
CA VAL A 173 12.75 -0.76 13.30
C VAL A 173 13.20 0.69 13.21
N ILE A 174 14.49 0.89 12.93
CA ILE A 174 15.08 2.22 12.76
C ILE A 174 15.72 2.28 11.37
N PHE A 175 15.19 3.13 10.50
CA PHE A 175 15.81 3.43 9.21
C PHE A 175 16.74 4.64 9.37
N ARG A 176 18.02 4.47 9.02
CA ARG A 176 18.99 5.56 9.01
C ARG A 176 19.55 5.75 7.60
N PRO A 177 19.51 6.96 7.05
CA PRO A 177 20.22 7.25 5.81
C PRO A 177 21.72 7.20 6.06
N VAL A 178 22.48 6.51 5.21
CA VAL A 178 23.94 6.52 5.21
C VAL A 178 24.39 7.27 3.96
N PRO A 179 24.75 8.55 4.07
CA PRO A 179 25.02 9.41 2.92
C PRO A 179 26.28 9.00 2.12
N GLU A 180 27.28 8.43 2.80
CA GLU A 180 28.55 8.06 2.16
C GLU A 180 28.65 6.56 1.88
N VAL A 181 29.04 6.20 0.66
CA VAL A 181 29.20 4.79 0.25
C VAL A 181 30.30 4.10 1.07
N ALA A 182 31.33 4.81 1.49
CA ALA A 182 32.44 4.29 2.31
C ALA A 182 32.01 3.86 3.73
N THR A 183 30.88 4.35 4.22
CA THR A 183 30.37 4.04 5.57
C THR A 183 29.30 2.93 5.56
N LYS A 184 29.02 2.31 4.40
CA LYS A 184 28.01 1.24 4.24
C LYS A 184 28.54 -0.17 4.46
N ILE A 185 29.74 -0.31 5.02
CA ILE A 185 30.38 -1.60 5.33
C ILE A 185 29.83 -2.16 6.64
#